data_d572ac970f759977881bb7e5324114da
#
_entry.id   d572ac970f759977881bb7e5324114da
#
_cell.length_a   1.000
_cell.length_b   1.000
_cell.length_c   1.000
_cell.angle_alpha   90.00
_cell.angle_beta   90.00
_cell.angle_gamma   90.00
#
_symmetry.space_group_name_H-M   'P 1'
#
loop_
_entity.id
_entity.type
_entity.pdbx_description
1 polymer ?
#
loop_
_entity_poly.entity_id
_entity_poly.type
_entity_poly.pdbx_seq_one_letter_code
_entity_poly.pdbx_strand_id
1 'polypeptide(L)'
;FLSLYKGRSSNKFGLLTGQIVAVDTTELSTLVVVAIFVAVCLGIIWRPLFFASVDPEAAKARGVPMRFLSIVFMLLLGLTTAMAVQLVGALLVLSLLITPTAAAAKVTAHPLAMSLLSIVFATVSAVGGIMLSLGPGLPISPYVTTVSFLIYLVCLGLGAIRQRRGWSRRIV
;
A
#
# COMPACT_ATOMS: atom_id res chain seq x y z
N PHE A 1 -0.62 -0.03 -29.00
CA PHE A 1 0.76 0.29 -28.60
C PHE A 1 1.56 -0.94 -28.17
N LEU A 2 0.99 -1.91 -27.46
CA LEU A 2 1.67 -3.16 -27.05
C LEU A 2 2.04 -4.10 -28.23
N SER A 3 1.40 -3.98 -29.37
CA SER A 3 1.71 -4.81 -30.56
C SER A 3 2.93 -4.35 -31.36
N LEU A 4 3.41 -3.13 -31.12
CA LEU A 4 4.60 -2.55 -31.79
C LEU A 4 5.93 -2.95 -31.16
N TYR A 5 5.90 -3.50 -29.94
CA TYR A 5 7.11 -3.95 -29.26
C TYR A 5 7.40 -5.42 -29.59
N LYS A 6 8.35 -5.66 -30.49
CA LYS A 6 8.83 -6.99 -30.91
C LYS A 6 9.68 -7.74 -29.85
N GLY A 7 9.44 -7.50 -28.56
CA GLY A 7 10.07 -8.26 -27.47
C GLY A 7 9.30 -9.55 -27.14
N ARG A 8 10.02 -10.58 -26.70
CA ARG A 8 9.48 -11.89 -26.31
C ARG A 8 8.22 -11.75 -25.46
N SER A 9 7.17 -12.45 -25.82
CA SER A 9 5.85 -12.42 -25.16
C SER A 9 5.89 -12.69 -23.66
N SER A 10 6.88 -13.45 -23.18
CA SER A 10 7.14 -13.72 -21.77
C SER A 10 7.47 -12.47 -20.94
N ASN A 11 8.19 -11.48 -21.52
CA ASN A 11 8.53 -10.24 -20.81
C ASN A 11 7.31 -9.30 -20.61
N LYS A 12 6.29 -9.41 -21.47
CA LYS A 12 5.09 -8.54 -21.37
C LYS A 12 4.18 -8.96 -20.21
N PHE A 13 4.06 -10.26 -19.98
CA PHE A 13 3.33 -10.79 -18.83
C PHE A 13 4.11 -10.60 -17.52
N GLY A 14 5.44 -10.69 -17.56
CA GLY A 14 6.30 -10.46 -16.40
C GLY A 14 6.14 -9.07 -15.77
N LEU A 15 5.97 -8.02 -16.56
CA LEU A 15 5.74 -6.65 -16.08
C LEU A 15 4.38 -6.48 -15.37
N LEU A 16 3.38 -7.26 -15.75
CA LEU A 16 2.05 -7.21 -15.14
C LEU A 16 1.92 -8.11 -13.91
N THR A 17 2.53 -9.32 -13.99
CA THR A 17 2.40 -10.34 -12.95
C THR A 17 3.56 -10.34 -11.96
N GLY A 18 4.65 -9.59 -12.25
CA GLY A 18 5.88 -9.60 -11.45
C GLY A 18 6.65 -10.92 -11.61
N GLN A 19 7.93 -10.83 -11.85
CA GLN A 19 8.85 -11.97 -11.76
C GLN A 19 9.68 -11.83 -10.49
N ILE A 20 9.19 -12.37 -9.38
CA ILE A 20 9.93 -12.41 -8.10
C ILE A 20 11.14 -13.37 -8.19
N VAL A 21 11.35 -14.04 -9.34
CA VAL A 21 12.23 -15.20 -9.49
C VAL A 21 13.72 -14.87 -9.67
N ALA A 22 14.08 -13.61 -9.94
CA ALA A 22 15.49 -13.28 -10.14
C ALA A 22 15.79 -11.83 -9.71
N VAL A 23 15.81 -11.59 -8.40
CA VAL A 23 16.37 -10.34 -7.85
C VAL A 23 17.87 -10.57 -7.68
N ASP A 24 18.68 -9.88 -8.49
CA ASP A 24 20.12 -9.86 -8.34
C ASP A 24 20.50 -9.17 -7.02
N THR A 25 21.59 -9.59 -6.40
CA THR A 25 22.08 -9.01 -5.13
C THR A 25 22.31 -7.51 -5.22
N THR A 26 22.69 -7.02 -6.40
CA THR A 26 22.88 -5.60 -6.69
C THR A 26 21.56 -4.83 -6.70
N GLU A 27 20.51 -5.41 -7.28
CA GLU A 27 19.17 -4.82 -7.28
C GLU A 27 18.60 -4.78 -5.86
N LEU A 28 18.77 -5.85 -5.09
CA LEU A 28 18.32 -5.92 -3.70
C LEU A 28 18.96 -4.80 -2.84
N SER A 29 20.27 -4.59 -2.98
CA SER A 29 20.95 -3.53 -2.23
C SER A 29 20.44 -2.14 -2.58
N THR A 30 20.20 -1.86 -3.85
CA THR A 30 19.64 -0.59 -4.32
C THR A 30 18.24 -0.35 -3.74
N LEU A 31 17.40 -1.38 -3.71
CA LEU A 31 16.06 -1.32 -3.15
C LEU A 31 16.06 -1.03 -1.66
N VAL A 32 16.94 -1.71 -0.90
CA VAL A 32 17.08 -1.48 0.54
C VAL A 32 17.52 -0.04 0.82
N VAL A 33 18.49 0.48 0.06
CA VAL A 33 18.95 1.86 0.19
C VAL A 33 17.82 2.85 -0.09
N VAL A 34 17.08 2.66 -1.18
CA VAL A 34 15.94 3.53 -1.52
C VAL A 34 14.83 3.42 -0.47
N ALA A 35 14.53 2.22 0.01
CA ALA A 35 13.52 2.02 1.06
C ALA A 35 13.89 2.74 2.36
N ILE A 36 15.16 2.65 2.80
CA ILE A 36 15.65 3.35 3.98
C ILE A 36 15.59 4.87 3.75
N PHE A 37 16.02 5.35 2.59
CA PHE A 37 15.98 6.77 2.24
C PHE A 37 14.54 7.32 2.33
N VAL A 38 13.58 6.63 1.69
CA VAL A 38 12.17 7.02 1.73
C VAL A 38 11.60 6.96 3.15
N ALA A 39 11.92 5.91 3.91
CA ALA A 39 11.47 5.78 5.30
C ALA A 39 11.98 6.91 6.20
N VAL A 40 13.25 7.29 6.05
CA VAL A 40 13.85 8.41 6.80
C VAL A 40 13.19 9.74 6.38
N CYS A 41 13.08 10.01 5.09
CA CYS A 41 12.41 11.22 4.59
C CYS A 41 10.96 11.31 5.08
N LEU A 42 10.22 10.21 4.99
CA LEU A 42 8.84 10.15 5.44
C LEU A 42 8.75 10.36 6.96
N GLY A 43 9.66 9.77 7.74
CA GLY A 43 9.74 9.94 9.18
C GLY A 43 9.98 11.39 9.62
N ILE A 44 10.84 12.12 8.90
CA ILE A 44 11.10 13.55 9.14
C ILE A 44 9.84 14.38 8.82
N ILE A 45 9.19 14.09 7.70
CA ILE A 45 8.04 14.83 7.21
C ILE A 45 6.73 14.39 7.88
N TRP A 46 6.73 13.28 8.62
CA TRP A 46 5.53 12.69 9.22
C TRP A 46 4.72 13.67 10.07
N ARG A 47 5.37 14.38 10.97
CA ARG A 47 4.69 15.34 11.88
C ARG A 47 3.98 16.47 11.12
N PRO A 48 4.66 17.25 10.25
CA PRO A 48 4.00 18.31 9.51
C PRO A 48 2.97 17.79 8.51
N LEU A 49 3.20 16.62 7.90
CA LEU A 49 2.27 16.00 6.97
C LEU A 49 0.98 15.57 7.67
N PHE A 50 1.11 14.93 8.83
CA PHE A 50 -0.03 14.51 9.65
C PHE A 50 -0.85 15.71 10.13
N PHE A 51 -0.18 16.75 10.62
CA PHE A 51 -0.83 17.97 11.07
C PHE A 51 -1.56 18.69 9.91
N ALA A 52 -0.93 18.76 8.76
CA ALA A 52 -1.51 19.33 7.54
C ALA A 52 -2.71 18.53 7.00
N SER A 53 -2.74 17.22 7.24
CA SER A 53 -3.82 16.33 6.83
C SER A 53 -5.07 16.46 7.72
N VAL A 54 -4.89 16.73 9.03
CA VAL A 54 -5.99 16.82 10.00
C VAL A 54 -6.62 18.22 10.00
N ASP A 55 -5.79 19.25 9.99
CA ASP A 55 -6.25 20.66 10.00
C ASP A 55 -5.38 21.52 9.07
N PRO A 56 -5.78 21.64 7.78
CA PRO A 56 -5.03 22.40 6.80
C PRO A 56 -4.99 23.91 7.09
N GLU A 57 -6.02 24.46 7.73
CA GLU A 57 -6.08 25.89 8.03
C GLU A 57 -5.16 26.25 9.17
N ALA A 58 -5.17 25.49 10.25
CA ALA A 58 -4.25 25.66 11.37
C ALA A 58 -2.78 25.41 10.95
N ALA A 59 -2.53 24.48 10.05
CA ALA A 59 -1.20 24.24 9.51
C ALA A 59 -0.67 25.42 8.70
N LYS A 60 -1.51 26.05 7.87
CA LYS A 60 -1.16 27.30 7.15
C LYS A 60 -0.88 28.46 8.11
N ALA A 61 -1.71 28.63 9.14
CA ALA A 61 -1.55 29.68 10.14
C ALA A 61 -0.22 29.56 10.92
N ARG A 62 0.30 28.33 11.07
CA ARG A 62 1.60 28.04 11.70
C ARG A 62 2.79 28.08 10.73
N GLY A 63 2.58 28.53 9.49
CA GLY A 63 3.64 28.71 8.50
C GLY A 63 4.14 27.41 7.87
N VAL A 64 3.39 26.29 7.96
CA VAL A 64 3.77 25.05 7.30
C VAL A 64 3.68 25.20 5.78
N PRO A 65 4.76 24.95 5.01
CA PRO A 65 4.77 25.12 3.56
C PRO A 65 4.03 23.97 2.86
N MET A 66 2.70 24.03 2.83
CA MET A 66 1.81 22.98 2.33
C MET A 66 2.16 22.51 0.91
N ARG A 67 2.50 23.47 0.00
CA ARG A 67 2.84 23.14 -1.39
C ARG A 67 4.13 22.30 -1.47
N PHE A 68 5.16 22.69 -0.74
CA PHE A 68 6.43 21.96 -0.69
C PHE A 68 6.22 20.56 -0.13
N LEU A 69 5.49 20.46 0.98
CA LEU A 69 5.18 19.19 1.65
C LEU A 69 4.43 18.23 0.73
N SER A 70 3.43 18.73 -0.01
CA SER A 70 2.65 17.96 -0.97
C SER A 70 3.52 17.45 -2.14
N ILE A 71 4.40 18.30 -2.69
CA ILE A 71 5.30 17.91 -3.79
C ILE A 71 6.28 16.82 -3.32
N VAL A 72 6.91 17.01 -2.18
CA VAL A 72 7.86 16.02 -1.63
C VAL A 72 7.16 14.70 -1.34
N PHE A 73 5.97 14.73 -0.75
CA PHE A 73 5.19 13.52 -0.51
C PHE A 73 4.83 12.79 -1.80
N MET A 74 4.38 13.51 -2.83
CA MET A 74 4.05 12.92 -4.14
C MET A 74 5.28 12.31 -4.82
N LEU A 75 6.44 12.94 -4.72
CA LEU A 75 7.69 12.40 -5.26
C LEU A 75 8.12 11.12 -4.52
N LEU A 76 8.06 11.11 -3.19
CA LEU A 76 8.37 9.93 -2.39
C LEU A 76 7.42 8.78 -2.69
N LEU A 77 6.12 9.07 -2.82
CA LEU A 77 5.10 8.08 -3.15
C LEU A 77 5.31 7.53 -4.56
N GLY A 78 5.61 8.37 -5.54
CA GLY A 78 5.91 7.97 -6.91
C GLY A 78 7.17 7.10 -7.00
N LEU A 79 8.24 7.49 -6.31
CA LEU A 79 9.48 6.73 -6.25
C LEU A 79 9.26 5.34 -5.62
N THR A 80 8.59 5.28 -4.49
CA THR A 80 8.30 4.02 -3.80
C THR A 80 7.43 3.10 -4.66
N THR A 81 6.40 3.65 -5.29
CA THR A 81 5.50 2.88 -6.16
C THR A 81 6.23 2.37 -7.39
N ALA A 82 7.08 3.19 -8.02
CA ALA A 82 7.85 2.79 -9.20
C ALA A 82 8.79 1.61 -8.88
N MET A 83 9.52 1.67 -7.77
CA MET A 83 10.40 0.59 -7.30
C MET A 83 9.61 -0.67 -6.95
N ALA A 84 8.48 -0.53 -6.26
CA ALA A 84 7.63 -1.66 -5.91
C ALA A 84 7.04 -2.34 -7.15
N VAL A 85 6.58 -1.57 -8.14
CA VAL A 85 6.04 -2.11 -9.40
C VAL A 85 7.09 -2.89 -10.19
N GLN A 86 8.33 -2.42 -10.21
CA GLN A 86 9.42 -3.09 -10.90
C GLN A 86 9.71 -4.48 -10.31
N LEU A 87 9.58 -4.65 -8.99
CA LEU A 87 9.83 -5.92 -8.29
C LEU A 87 8.68 -6.90 -8.36
N VAL A 88 7.50 -6.43 -7.99
CA VAL A 88 6.36 -7.29 -7.63
C VAL A 88 5.25 -7.25 -8.68
N GLY A 89 5.34 -6.28 -9.61
CA GLY A 89 4.34 -6.06 -10.65
C GLY A 89 3.23 -5.08 -10.23
N ALA A 90 2.69 -4.39 -11.22
CA ALA A 90 1.73 -3.30 -11.00
C ALA A 90 0.43 -3.76 -10.31
N LEU A 91 -0.10 -4.92 -10.67
CA LEU A 91 -1.36 -5.43 -10.11
C LEU A 91 -1.26 -5.71 -8.62
N LEU A 92 -0.15 -6.31 -8.17
CA LEU A 92 0.06 -6.64 -6.76
C LEU A 92 0.30 -5.38 -5.94
N VAL A 93 1.09 -4.43 -6.45
CA VAL A 93 1.36 -3.16 -5.77
C VAL A 93 0.06 -2.38 -5.57
N LEU A 94 -0.79 -2.25 -6.59
CA LEU A 94 -2.08 -1.57 -6.46
C LEU A 94 -2.99 -2.26 -5.43
N SER A 95 -3.03 -3.59 -5.45
CA SER A 95 -3.82 -4.34 -4.48
C SER A 95 -3.31 -4.13 -3.05
N LEU A 96 -2.01 -4.22 -2.79
CA LEU A 96 -1.42 -4.02 -1.47
C LEU A 96 -1.46 -2.57 -0.98
N LEU A 97 -1.49 -1.60 -1.87
CA LEU A 97 -1.60 -0.19 -1.50
C LEU A 97 -3.04 0.18 -1.10
N ILE A 98 -4.02 -0.23 -1.91
CA ILE A 98 -5.41 0.24 -1.78
C ILE A 98 -6.18 -0.63 -0.78
N THR A 99 -6.12 -1.96 -0.91
CA THR A 99 -7.02 -2.87 -0.19
C THR A 99 -6.80 -2.88 1.33
N PRO A 100 -5.57 -2.98 1.87
CA PRO A 100 -5.34 -2.93 3.31
C PRO A 100 -5.70 -1.57 3.92
N THR A 101 -5.43 -0.49 3.19
CA THR A 101 -5.77 0.86 3.65
C THR A 101 -7.28 1.06 3.70
N ALA A 102 -8.00 0.61 2.68
CA ALA A 102 -9.46 0.64 2.66
C ALA A 102 -10.08 -0.25 3.76
N ALA A 103 -9.47 -1.42 4.04
CA ALA A 103 -9.88 -2.30 5.14
C ALA A 103 -9.70 -1.63 6.50
N ALA A 104 -8.54 -1.01 6.75
CA ALA A 104 -8.25 -0.29 7.98
C ALA A 104 -9.21 0.89 8.22
N ALA A 105 -9.57 1.63 7.17
CA ALA A 105 -10.52 2.74 7.23
C ALA A 105 -11.94 2.31 7.65
N LYS A 106 -12.34 1.05 7.40
CA LYS A 106 -13.63 0.51 7.85
C LYS A 106 -13.65 0.13 9.32
N VAL A 107 -12.49 -0.17 9.90
CA VAL A 107 -12.37 -0.63 11.29
C VAL A 107 -12.15 0.52 12.26
N THR A 108 -11.37 1.54 11.88
CA THR A 108 -11.01 2.65 12.76
C THR A 108 -11.08 4.00 12.06
N ALA A 109 -11.51 5.02 12.81
CA ALA A 109 -11.51 6.40 12.36
C ALA A 109 -10.26 7.18 12.84
N HIS A 110 -9.45 6.58 13.73
CA HIS A 110 -8.27 7.26 14.27
C HIS A 110 -7.10 7.13 13.29
N PRO A 111 -6.50 8.24 12.79
CA PRO A 111 -5.55 8.18 11.68
C PRO A 111 -4.27 7.40 11.99
N LEU A 112 -3.73 7.49 13.21
CA LEU A 112 -2.56 6.69 13.62
C LEU A 112 -2.87 5.19 13.68
N ALA A 113 -4.03 4.83 14.25
CA ALA A 113 -4.46 3.43 14.31
C ALA A 113 -4.76 2.87 12.91
N MET A 114 -5.28 3.71 12.01
CA MET A 114 -5.53 3.35 10.61
C MET A 114 -4.22 3.03 9.88
N SER A 115 -3.18 3.84 10.07
CA SER A 115 -1.86 3.61 9.44
C SER A 115 -1.22 2.31 9.95
N LEU A 116 -1.20 2.09 11.27
CA LEU A 116 -0.68 0.85 11.88
C LEU A 116 -1.46 -0.38 11.40
N LEU A 117 -2.78 -0.31 11.41
CA LEU A 117 -3.63 -1.42 11.01
C LEU A 117 -3.48 -1.75 9.52
N SER A 118 -3.30 -0.73 8.67
CA SER A 118 -3.01 -0.89 7.24
C SER A 118 -1.69 -1.65 7.02
N ILE A 119 -0.63 -1.31 7.77
CA ILE A 119 0.66 -2.00 7.70
C ILE A 119 0.51 -3.47 8.12
N VAL A 120 -0.20 -3.73 9.21
CA VAL A 120 -0.45 -5.11 9.69
C VAL A 120 -1.23 -5.90 8.65
N PHE A 121 -2.29 -5.35 8.07
CA PHE A 121 -3.08 -6.04 7.04
C PHE A 121 -2.27 -6.29 5.77
N ALA A 122 -1.44 -5.33 5.34
CA ALA A 122 -0.56 -5.50 4.19
C ALA A 122 0.47 -6.62 4.44
N THR A 123 1.09 -6.65 5.62
CA THR A 123 2.06 -7.69 6.01
C THR A 123 1.40 -9.07 6.08
N VAL A 124 0.23 -9.18 6.70
CA VAL A 124 -0.53 -10.44 6.78
C VAL A 124 -0.94 -10.92 5.38
N SER A 125 -1.38 -10.01 4.50
CA SER A 125 -1.72 -10.35 3.12
C SER A 125 -0.52 -10.84 2.33
N ALA A 126 0.63 -10.21 2.47
CA ALA A 126 1.86 -10.59 1.80
C ALA A 126 2.36 -11.97 2.27
N VAL A 127 2.51 -12.15 3.59
CA VAL A 127 2.98 -13.41 4.18
C VAL A 127 1.99 -14.54 3.91
N GLY A 128 0.69 -14.30 4.10
CA GLY A 128 -0.35 -15.29 3.83
C GLY A 128 -0.42 -15.71 2.37
N GLY A 129 -0.28 -14.76 1.43
CA GLY A 129 -0.25 -15.04 0.00
C GLY A 129 0.99 -15.84 -0.42
N ILE A 130 2.16 -15.53 0.13
CA ILE A 130 3.39 -16.27 -0.12
C ILE A 130 3.27 -17.72 0.42
N MET A 131 2.77 -17.90 1.64
CA MET A 131 2.57 -19.21 2.23
C MET A 131 1.63 -20.10 1.40
N LEU A 132 0.54 -19.53 0.90
CA LEU A 132 -0.40 -20.24 0.03
C LEU A 132 0.18 -20.56 -1.34
N SER A 133 1.10 -19.77 -1.86
CA SER A 133 1.75 -19.98 -3.15
C SER A 133 2.79 -21.12 -3.14
N LEU A 134 3.33 -21.51 -1.97
CA LEU A 134 4.36 -22.55 -1.86
C LEU A 134 3.87 -23.94 -2.26
N GLY A 135 2.56 -24.24 -2.19
CA GLY A 135 2.00 -25.55 -2.52
C GLY A 135 1.81 -25.82 -4.00
N PRO A 136 1.12 -24.97 -4.78
CA PRO A 136 0.70 -25.27 -6.16
C PRO A 136 1.66 -24.86 -7.27
N GLY A 137 2.79 -24.18 -6.99
CA GLY A 137 3.74 -23.70 -8.03
C GLY A 137 3.16 -22.62 -8.96
N LEU A 138 2.12 -21.92 -8.54
CA LEU A 138 1.44 -20.86 -9.29
C LEU A 138 2.05 -19.48 -8.94
N PRO A 139 1.85 -18.45 -9.78
CA PRO A 139 2.37 -17.09 -9.53
C PRO A 139 1.84 -16.51 -8.22
N ILE A 140 2.70 -15.86 -7.44
CA ILE A 140 2.44 -15.36 -6.09
C ILE A 140 1.39 -14.24 -6.08
N SER A 141 1.38 -13.39 -7.13
CA SER A 141 0.53 -12.21 -7.21
C SER A 141 -0.97 -12.46 -7.03
N PRO A 142 -1.61 -13.47 -7.65
CA PRO A 142 -3.03 -13.75 -7.45
C PRO A 142 -3.37 -14.14 -6.01
N TYR A 143 -2.49 -14.92 -5.34
CA TYR A 143 -2.74 -15.36 -3.97
C TYR A 143 -2.70 -14.20 -2.97
N VAL A 144 -1.69 -13.33 -3.06
CA VAL A 144 -1.60 -12.15 -2.22
C VAL A 144 -2.80 -11.23 -2.42
N THR A 145 -3.22 -11.04 -3.68
CA THR A 145 -4.40 -10.22 -4.01
C THR A 145 -5.68 -10.82 -3.43
N THR A 146 -5.85 -12.15 -3.53
CA THR A 146 -7.03 -12.85 -2.99
C THR A 146 -7.08 -12.76 -1.46
N VAL A 147 -5.96 -12.99 -0.78
CA VAL A 147 -5.88 -12.86 0.69
C VAL A 147 -6.18 -11.42 1.13
N SER A 148 -5.60 -10.43 0.45
CA SER A 148 -5.87 -9.03 0.72
C SER A 148 -7.35 -8.69 0.57
N PHE A 149 -7.98 -9.18 -0.49
CA PHE A 149 -9.40 -8.99 -0.75
C PHE A 149 -10.29 -9.67 0.31
N LEU A 150 -9.94 -10.88 0.75
CA LEU A 150 -10.67 -11.57 1.82
C LEU A 150 -10.59 -10.79 3.15
N ILE A 151 -9.42 -10.25 3.50
CA ILE A 151 -9.26 -9.39 4.67
C ILE A 151 -10.17 -8.16 4.55
N TYR A 152 -10.23 -7.54 3.38
CA TYR A 152 -11.11 -6.40 3.13
C TYR A 152 -12.59 -6.76 3.33
N LEU A 153 -13.05 -7.91 2.80
CA LEU A 153 -14.43 -8.36 2.97
C LEU A 153 -14.79 -8.60 4.44
N VAL A 154 -13.88 -9.21 5.20
CA VAL A 154 -14.08 -9.42 6.64
C VAL A 154 -14.19 -8.07 7.36
N CYS A 155 -13.29 -7.13 7.07
CA CYS A 155 -13.33 -5.79 7.67
C CYS A 155 -14.59 -5.00 7.27
N LEU A 156 -15.06 -5.16 6.03
CA LEU A 156 -16.31 -4.56 5.56
C LEU A 156 -17.51 -5.09 6.34
N GLY A 157 -17.58 -6.41 6.55
CA GLY A 157 -18.62 -7.05 7.36
C GLY A 157 -18.61 -6.57 8.81
N LEU A 158 -17.44 -6.52 9.44
CA LEU A 158 -17.27 -6.01 10.79
C LEU A 158 -17.66 -4.53 10.90
N GLY A 159 -17.27 -3.71 9.93
CA GLY A 159 -17.64 -2.30 9.86
C GLY A 159 -19.15 -2.09 9.74
N ALA A 160 -19.82 -2.88 8.91
CA ALA A 160 -21.27 -2.83 8.73
C ALA A 160 -22.03 -3.22 10.00
N ILE A 161 -21.58 -4.26 10.71
CA ILE A 161 -22.18 -4.70 11.99
C ILE A 161 -22.00 -3.61 13.06
N ARG A 162 -20.81 -2.97 13.10
CA ARG A 162 -20.51 -1.90 14.06
C ARG A 162 -21.36 -0.64 13.81
N GLN A 163 -21.56 -0.28 12.55
CA GLN A 163 -22.46 0.83 12.18
C GLN A 163 -23.91 0.56 12.59
N ARG A 164 -24.40 -0.63 12.38
CA ARG A 164 -25.78 -1.03 12.79
C ARG A 164 -25.95 -0.95 14.31
N ARG A 165 -24.95 -1.38 15.09
CA ARG A 165 -24.98 -1.30 16.57
C ARG A 165 -24.80 0.13 17.09
N GLY A 166 -24.10 1.00 16.40
CA GLY A 166 -23.93 2.42 16.77
C GLY A 166 -25.16 3.26 16.51
N TRP A 167 -25.97 2.91 15.52
CA TRP A 167 -27.20 3.64 15.20
C TRP A 167 -28.33 3.36 16.19
N SER A 168 -28.36 2.17 16.77
CA SER A 168 -29.36 1.84 17.80
C SER A 168 -29.15 2.60 19.14
N ARG A 169 -27.98 3.20 19.36
CA ARG A 169 -27.69 4.00 20.57
C ARG A 169 -28.00 5.49 20.43
N ARG A 170 -28.40 5.97 19.25
CA ARG A 170 -28.77 7.39 19.01
C ARG A 170 -30.27 7.63 18.98
N ILE A 171 -31.09 6.61 19.23
CA ILE A 171 -32.56 6.68 19.18
C ILE A 171 -33.17 6.48 20.61
N VAL A 172 -32.33 6.50 21.65
CA VAL A 172 -32.76 6.58 23.05
C VAL A 172 -32.12 7.86 23.68
#